data_56eda2f3786599abfb23516bffefbdb0
#
_entry.id   56eda2f3786599abfb23516bffefbdb0
#
_cell.length_a   1.000
_cell.length_b   1.000
_cell.length_c   1.000
_cell.angle_alpha   90.00
_cell.angle_beta   90.00
_cell.angle_gamma   90.00
#
_symmetry.space_group_name_H-M   'P 1'
#
loop_
_entity.id
_entity.type
_entity.pdbx_description
1 polymer ?
#
loop_
_entity_poly.entity_id
_entity_poly.type
_entity_poly.pdbx_seq_one_letter_code
_entity_poly.pdbx_strand_id
1 'polypeptide(L)'
;MEEDKNKRKPATLAERLKAVKKTRWIRFGIVSVIFFLFVVWLNNYWVLLIYPLLFDIYLTLYIPWNWWKSSENKVVRTVMSWVDAILYALVLVYLIFTFIGQNYKIPSSSLEKTLLVGDYLWVNKMCYGPRVPMTPIHFPLCQNTFPWINVKSYTDKPQLKYRRLPGIRDIERNDIVVFNYPTGDTVAFKVQNPDYYTLSYVEGRKALAGYVRDSYSRGDYIDIGSYEFGQRCLAAGGEIIKKNPEVFGDVLYRPVDRRENYVKRAIGLPGEYLKIKNDVVYINGRPLQEPENVQYAYSIYTDGTAISDENWEEAEVSLADRCVPVETAGGVVYAQKYGADGQLYEAGVPLTKASAAYFRSLPFVTKVEKMPTLYDPAFRDLVYPVTKDYGWTRADYATNLEKGIWIPKKGETLKLSLFNLPIYERAIKNYEENDLRVENGKIYINGKQTDSYTFQLDYYWMMGDNRDNSLDSRYWGFVPEDHVVGTPMFVIISIDQDKGFLQGFRWDRIFKDANPDK
;
A
#
# COMPACT_ATOMS: atom_id res chain seq x y z
N MET A 1 -19.14 -62.81 40.40
CA MET A 1 -18.84 -61.40 39.99
C MET A 1 -18.20 -61.43 38.62
N GLU A 2 -19.02 -61.53 37.60
CA GLU A 2 -18.60 -61.42 36.21
C GLU A 2 -18.75 -59.96 35.78
N GLU A 3 -17.64 -59.29 35.59
CA GLU A 3 -17.61 -57.97 34.98
C GLU A 3 -17.94 -58.08 33.50
N ASP A 4 -19.11 -57.59 33.15
CA ASP A 4 -19.63 -57.47 31.80
C ASP A 4 -18.76 -56.44 31.01
N LYS A 5 -17.69 -56.95 30.40
CA LYS A 5 -16.88 -56.22 29.40
C LYS A 5 -17.60 -56.20 28.06
N ASN A 6 -18.76 -55.59 28.00
CA ASN A 6 -19.44 -55.31 26.74
C ASN A 6 -18.76 -54.13 26.03
N LYS A 7 -17.54 -54.33 25.54
CA LYS A 7 -16.88 -53.42 24.59
C LYS A 7 -17.73 -53.45 23.29
N ARG A 8 -18.68 -52.49 23.19
CA ARG A 8 -19.38 -52.24 21.94
C ARG A 8 -18.33 -52.09 20.83
N LYS A 9 -18.34 -53.00 19.84
CA LYS A 9 -17.56 -52.89 18.62
C LYS A 9 -17.81 -51.48 18.04
N PRO A 10 -16.78 -50.76 17.53
CA PRO A 10 -17.00 -49.47 16.93
C PRO A 10 -18.03 -49.63 15.81
N ALA A 11 -19.13 -48.84 15.83
CA ALA A 11 -20.17 -48.87 14.86
C ALA A 11 -19.58 -48.71 13.44
N THR A 12 -20.02 -49.58 12.51
CA THR A 12 -19.60 -49.51 11.11
C THR A 12 -19.99 -48.15 10.52
N LEU A 13 -19.33 -47.72 9.45
CA LEU A 13 -19.64 -46.46 8.75
C LEU A 13 -21.12 -46.40 8.38
N ALA A 14 -21.68 -47.52 7.88
CA ALA A 14 -23.09 -47.63 7.49
C ALA A 14 -24.04 -47.41 8.69
N GLU A 15 -23.74 -47.95 9.83
CA GLU A 15 -24.52 -47.77 11.06
C GLU A 15 -24.48 -46.35 11.56
N ARG A 16 -23.31 -45.70 11.52
CA ARG A 16 -23.16 -44.29 11.87
C ARG A 16 -24.00 -43.39 10.96
N LEU A 17 -23.92 -43.57 9.63
CA LEU A 17 -24.69 -42.79 8.67
C LEU A 17 -26.20 -42.97 8.83
N LYS A 18 -26.69 -44.18 9.14
CA LYS A 18 -28.11 -44.43 9.42
C LYS A 18 -28.60 -43.73 10.70
N ALA A 19 -27.73 -43.57 11.69
CA ALA A 19 -28.06 -42.89 12.95
C ALA A 19 -28.07 -41.35 12.85
N VAL A 20 -27.62 -40.75 11.72
CA VAL A 20 -27.55 -39.31 11.55
C VAL A 20 -28.94 -38.69 11.39
N LYS A 21 -29.25 -37.67 12.23
CA LYS A 21 -30.52 -36.93 12.14
C LYS A 21 -30.63 -36.20 10.79
N LYS A 22 -31.87 -36.15 10.22
CA LYS A 22 -32.17 -35.47 8.95
C LYS A 22 -31.65 -34.01 8.89
N THR A 23 -31.72 -33.30 9.99
CA THR A 23 -31.20 -31.90 10.07
C THR A 23 -29.71 -31.79 9.82
N ARG A 24 -28.91 -32.82 10.17
CA ARG A 24 -27.45 -32.83 9.92
C ARG A 24 -27.15 -33.09 8.45
N TRP A 25 -27.94 -33.96 7.79
CA TRP A 25 -27.86 -34.17 6.35
C TRP A 25 -28.17 -32.91 5.56
N ILE A 26 -29.20 -32.14 5.97
CA ILE A 26 -29.53 -30.86 5.33
C ILE A 26 -28.38 -29.87 5.50
N ARG A 27 -27.85 -29.71 6.73
CA ARG A 27 -26.70 -28.82 6.97
C ARG A 27 -25.47 -29.24 6.16
N PHE A 28 -25.15 -30.52 6.12
CA PHE A 28 -24.07 -31.05 5.31
C PHE A 28 -24.27 -30.75 3.83
N GLY A 29 -25.49 -30.95 3.28
CA GLY A 29 -25.81 -30.62 1.91
C GLY A 29 -25.58 -29.15 1.57
N ILE A 30 -26.04 -28.22 2.44
CA ILE A 30 -25.83 -26.77 2.26
C ILE A 30 -24.33 -26.44 2.28
N VAL A 31 -23.59 -26.93 3.28
CA VAL A 31 -22.15 -26.69 3.39
C VAL A 31 -21.38 -27.30 2.23
N SER A 32 -21.79 -28.48 1.73
CA SER A 32 -21.17 -29.11 0.57
C SER A 32 -21.36 -28.26 -0.70
N VAL A 33 -22.55 -27.74 -0.94
CA VAL A 33 -22.82 -26.85 -2.09
C VAL A 33 -21.93 -25.61 -2.00
N ILE A 34 -21.90 -24.93 -0.85
CA ILE A 34 -21.04 -23.75 -0.64
C ILE A 34 -19.56 -24.11 -0.85
N PHE A 35 -19.12 -25.25 -0.31
CA PHE A 35 -17.74 -25.70 -0.44
C PHE A 35 -17.36 -25.98 -1.89
N PHE A 36 -18.20 -26.67 -2.66
CA PHE A 36 -17.93 -26.96 -4.07
C PHE A 36 -17.95 -25.68 -4.93
N LEU A 37 -18.88 -24.75 -4.69
CA LEU A 37 -18.86 -23.44 -5.32
C LEU A 37 -17.58 -22.68 -5.01
N PHE A 38 -17.12 -22.73 -3.75
CA PHE A 38 -15.86 -22.14 -3.34
C PHE A 38 -14.65 -22.79 -4.02
N VAL A 39 -14.62 -24.12 -4.15
CA VAL A 39 -13.52 -24.83 -4.85
C VAL A 39 -13.48 -24.45 -6.33
N VAL A 40 -14.63 -24.38 -7.00
CA VAL A 40 -14.73 -23.94 -8.39
C VAL A 40 -14.24 -22.49 -8.55
N TRP A 41 -14.72 -21.58 -7.70
CA TRP A 41 -14.30 -20.19 -7.71
C TRP A 41 -12.79 -20.03 -7.43
N LEU A 42 -12.26 -20.78 -6.45
CA LEU A 42 -10.84 -20.82 -6.12
C LEU A 42 -10.00 -21.45 -7.23
N ASN A 43 -10.59 -22.25 -8.12
CA ASN A 43 -9.91 -23.03 -9.16
C ASN A 43 -8.70 -23.82 -8.60
N ASN A 44 -8.86 -24.40 -7.42
CA ASN A 44 -7.84 -25.19 -6.74
C ASN A 44 -8.42 -26.47 -6.18
N TYR A 45 -8.27 -27.56 -6.92
CA TYR A 45 -8.84 -28.86 -6.57
C TYR A 45 -8.15 -29.56 -5.41
N TRP A 46 -6.93 -29.14 -4.99
CA TRP A 46 -6.30 -29.66 -3.79
C TRP A 46 -7.09 -29.37 -2.51
N VAL A 47 -7.94 -28.34 -2.52
CA VAL A 47 -8.86 -28.02 -1.42
C VAL A 47 -9.88 -29.15 -1.19
N LEU A 48 -10.14 -30.00 -2.17
CA LEU A 48 -11.01 -31.19 -2.01
C LEU A 48 -10.48 -32.17 -0.97
N LEU A 49 -9.18 -32.17 -0.66
CA LEU A 49 -8.61 -32.97 0.43
C LEU A 49 -9.18 -32.61 1.80
N ILE A 50 -9.81 -31.44 1.96
CA ILE A 50 -10.50 -31.02 3.20
C ILE A 50 -11.91 -31.63 3.28
N TYR A 51 -12.50 -32.04 2.16
CA TYR A 51 -13.87 -32.54 2.11
C TYR A 51 -14.14 -33.76 3.02
N PRO A 52 -13.24 -34.75 3.17
CA PRO A 52 -13.40 -35.84 4.12
C PRO A 52 -13.54 -35.37 5.58
N LEU A 53 -12.87 -34.27 5.96
CA LEU A 53 -13.02 -33.67 7.30
C LEU A 53 -14.42 -33.09 7.49
N LEU A 54 -14.95 -32.39 6.47
CA LEU A 54 -16.32 -31.88 6.50
C LEU A 54 -17.33 -33.04 6.61
N PHE A 55 -17.11 -34.10 5.85
CA PHE A 55 -17.94 -35.30 5.92
C PHE A 55 -17.92 -35.92 7.33
N ASP A 56 -16.75 -36.00 7.97
CA ASP A 56 -16.64 -36.50 9.33
C ASP A 56 -17.32 -35.59 10.36
N ILE A 57 -17.07 -34.29 10.32
CA ILE A 57 -17.64 -33.31 11.26
C ILE A 57 -19.18 -33.33 11.25
N TYR A 58 -19.79 -33.47 10.06
CA TYR A 58 -21.23 -33.38 9.92
C TYR A 58 -21.95 -34.73 10.03
N LEU A 59 -21.34 -35.81 9.54
CA LEU A 59 -22.04 -37.09 9.37
C LEU A 59 -21.44 -38.22 10.22
N THR A 60 -20.17 -38.55 10.06
CA THR A 60 -19.63 -39.78 10.65
C THR A 60 -19.20 -39.63 12.10
N LEU A 61 -18.73 -38.46 12.51
CA LEU A 61 -18.18 -38.21 13.86
C LEU A 61 -17.18 -39.30 14.30
N TYR A 62 -16.38 -39.79 13.34
CA TYR A 62 -15.37 -40.78 13.61
C TYR A 62 -14.29 -40.22 14.54
N ILE A 63 -13.87 -38.99 14.23
CA ILE A 63 -13.00 -38.19 15.11
C ILE A 63 -13.87 -37.57 16.20
N PRO A 64 -13.54 -37.78 17.49
CA PRO A 64 -14.36 -37.29 18.59
C PRO A 64 -14.11 -35.78 18.83
N TRP A 65 -14.48 -34.93 17.85
CA TRP A 65 -14.26 -33.46 17.90
C TRP A 65 -14.74 -32.77 19.18
N ASN A 66 -15.77 -33.38 19.83
CA ASN A 66 -16.41 -32.83 21.02
C ASN A 66 -16.12 -33.67 22.28
N TRP A 67 -15.01 -34.47 22.34
CA TRP A 67 -14.66 -35.34 23.43
C TRP A 67 -14.65 -34.65 24.82
N TRP A 68 -14.22 -33.39 24.82
CA TRP A 68 -14.12 -32.56 26.01
C TRP A 68 -15.49 -32.20 26.61
N LYS A 69 -16.59 -32.23 25.86
CA LYS A 69 -17.95 -31.95 26.36
C LYS A 69 -18.46 -33.02 27.31
N SER A 70 -17.96 -34.23 27.18
CA SER A 70 -18.27 -35.40 28.06
C SER A 70 -17.29 -35.59 29.19
N SER A 71 -16.26 -34.74 29.34
CA SER A 71 -15.30 -34.82 30.43
C SER A 71 -15.97 -34.50 31.77
N GLU A 72 -15.67 -35.29 32.83
CA GLU A 72 -16.14 -35.02 34.20
C GLU A 72 -15.48 -33.78 34.78
N ASN A 73 -14.25 -33.47 34.36
CA ASN A 73 -13.50 -32.33 34.84
C ASN A 73 -14.07 -31.01 34.27
N LYS A 74 -14.64 -30.18 35.17
CA LYS A 74 -15.23 -28.88 34.83
C LYS A 74 -14.20 -27.92 34.20
N VAL A 75 -12.95 -27.93 34.65
CA VAL A 75 -11.87 -27.09 34.12
C VAL A 75 -11.59 -27.44 32.65
N VAL A 76 -11.47 -28.75 32.35
CA VAL A 76 -11.27 -29.22 30.96
C VAL A 76 -12.41 -28.77 30.05
N ARG A 77 -13.67 -28.91 30.50
CA ARG A 77 -14.82 -28.44 29.71
C ARG A 77 -14.75 -26.93 29.43
N THR A 78 -14.43 -26.14 30.45
CA THR A 78 -14.36 -24.67 30.30
C THR A 78 -13.21 -24.27 29.38
N VAL A 79 -11.98 -24.74 29.64
CA VAL A 79 -10.79 -24.39 28.84
C VAL A 79 -10.98 -24.82 27.39
N MET A 80 -11.42 -26.05 27.15
CA MET A 80 -11.61 -26.56 25.79
C MET A 80 -12.75 -25.87 25.05
N SER A 81 -13.77 -25.35 25.73
CA SER A 81 -14.81 -24.52 25.07
C SER A 81 -14.25 -23.19 24.57
N TRP A 82 -13.33 -22.57 25.32
CA TRP A 82 -12.62 -21.38 24.85
C TRP A 82 -11.69 -21.68 23.68
N VAL A 83 -10.94 -22.79 23.74
CA VAL A 83 -10.05 -23.23 22.64
C VAL A 83 -10.87 -23.46 21.37
N ASP A 84 -11.99 -24.17 21.44
CA ASP A 84 -12.87 -24.45 20.31
C ASP A 84 -13.42 -23.15 19.69
N ALA A 85 -13.89 -22.22 20.54
CA ALA A 85 -14.39 -20.91 20.09
C ALA A 85 -13.30 -20.07 19.42
N ILE A 86 -12.08 -20.03 19.99
CA ILE A 86 -10.95 -19.28 19.43
C ILE A 86 -10.52 -19.87 18.08
N LEU A 87 -10.38 -21.20 17.99
CA LEU A 87 -10.01 -21.85 16.73
C LEU A 87 -11.04 -21.59 15.63
N TYR A 88 -12.33 -21.71 15.95
CA TYR A 88 -13.40 -21.38 15.01
C TYR A 88 -13.32 -19.91 14.55
N ALA A 89 -13.17 -18.98 15.48
CA ALA A 89 -13.04 -17.56 15.19
C ALA A 89 -11.81 -17.25 14.30
N LEU A 90 -10.66 -17.86 14.58
CA LEU A 90 -9.43 -17.67 13.78
C LEU A 90 -9.61 -18.19 12.34
N VAL A 91 -10.22 -19.35 12.15
CA VAL A 91 -10.49 -19.88 10.81
C VAL A 91 -11.46 -18.98 10.06
N LEU A 92 -12.53 -18.54 10.71
CA LEU A 92 -13.52 -17.65 10.11
C LEU A 92 -12.89 -16.30 9.71
N VAL A 93 -12.14 -15.68 10.62
CA VAL A 93 -11.43 -14.42 10.36
C VAL A 93 -10.41 -14.58 9.24
N TYR A 94 -9.66 -15.70 9.21
CA TYR A 94 -8.74 -15.98 8.11
C TYR A 94 -9.45 -16.01 6.75
N LEU A 95 -10.58 -16.68 6.64
CA LEU A 95 -11.35 -16.76 5.40
C LEU A 95 -11.92 -15.39 5.01
N ILE A 96 -12.51 -14.66 5.95
CA ILE A 96 -13.07 -13.33 5.71
C ILE A 96 -11.97 -12.37 5.28
N PHE A 97 -10.86 -12.29 6.02
CA PHE A 97 -9.77 -11.36 5.73
C PHE A 97 -9.01 -11.70 4.45
N THR A 98 -8.97 -12.96 4.08
CA THR A 98 -8.33 -13.38 2.83
C THR A 98 -9.21 -13.04 1.61
N PHE A 99 -10.49 -13.39 1.64
CA PHE A 99 -11.32 -13.43 0.44
C PHE A 99 -12.40 -12.34 0.37
N ILE A 100 -12.92 -11.86 1.49
CA ILE A 100 -14.06 -10.93 1.50
C ILE A 100 -13.60 -9.49 1.73
N GLY A 101 -13.00 -9.23 2.86
CA GLY A 101 -12.55 -7.88 3.24
C GLY A 101 -11.88 -7.84 4.58
N GLN A 102 -11.23 -6.73 4.87
CA GLN A 102 -10.43 -6.53 6.06
C GLN A 102 -10.50 -5.07 6.50
N ASN A 103 -10.39 -4.83 7.80
CA ASN A 103 -10.30 -3.48 8.34
C ASN A 103 -8.88 -2.95 8.29
N TYR A 104 -8.74 -1.64 7.97
CA TYR A 104 -7.49 -0.90 7.97
C TYR A 104 -7.68 0.44 8.67
N LYS A 105 -6.64 0.91 9.36
CA LYS A 105 -6.60 2.25 9.97
C LYS A 105 -5.83 3.19 9.05
N ILE A 106 -6.32 4.42 8.88
CA ILE A 106 -5.63 5.49 8.17
C ILE A 106 -4.65 6.19 9.12
N PRO A 107 -3.34 6.07 8.89
CA PRO A 107 -2.32 6.65 9.77
C PRO A 107 -1.81 8.02 9.30
N SER A 108 -2.09 8.45 8.07
CA SER A 108 -1.49 9.63 7.44
C SER A 108 -2.52 10.48 6.69
N SER A 109 -2.22 11.77 6.54
CA SER A 109 -3.07 12.78 5.90
C SER A 109 -2.99 12.80 4.36
N SER A 110 -2.40 11.78 3.72
CA SER A 110 -2.19 11.79 2.26
C SER A 110 -3.48 11.75 1.42
N LEU A 111 -4.61 11.36 2.01
CA LEU A 111 -5.97 11.43 1.44
C LEU A 111 -6.88 12.29 2.32
N GLU A 112 -6.33 13.27 3.04
CA GLU A 112 -7.08 14.16 3.92
C GLU A 112 -8.25 14.78 3.17
N LYS A 113 -9.32 15.13 3.89
CA LYS A 113 -10.67 15.50 3.40
C LYS A 113 -11.49 14.31 2.88
N THR A 114 -10.92 13.37 2.16
CA THR A 114 -11.61 12.14 1.74
C THR A 114 -11.57 11.11 2.86
N LEU A 115 -10.38 10.77 3.33
CA LEU A 115 -10.12 9.83 4.44
C LEU A 115 -9.27 10.54 5.50
N LEU A 116 -9.79 10.65 6.71
CA LEU A 116 -9.11 11.35 7.80
C LEU A 116 -8.17 10.43 8.58
N VAL A 117 -7.11 11.00 9.12
CA VAL A 117 -6.29 10.30 10.11
C VAL A 117 -7.16 9.83 11.27
N GLY A 118 -7.06 8.54 11.60
CA GLY A 118 -7.89 7.89 12.62
C GLY A 118 -9.16 7.22 12.10
N ASP A 119 -9.45 7.27 10.79
CA ASP A 119 -10.50 6.47 10.18
C ASP A 119 -10.11 4.98 10.18
N TYR A 120 -11.03 4.12 10.58
CA TYR A 120 -10.95 2.67 10.39
C TYR A 120 -11.89 2.27 9.27
N LEU A 121 -11.34 1.73 8.21
CA LEU A 121 -12.04 1.43 6.97
C LEU A 121 -12.34 -0.05 6.85
N TRP A 122 -13.50 -0.40 6.29
CA TRP A 122 -13.73 -1.72 5.73
C TRP A 122 -13.31 -1.74 4.27
N VAL A 123 -12.30 -2.54 3.95
CA VAL A 123 -11.76 -2.70 2.60
C VAL A 123 -12.31 -3.97 1.97
N ASN A 124 -13.02 -3.82 0.86
CA ASN A 124 -13.59 -4.91 0.08
C ASN A 124 -12.55 -5.46 -0.90
N LYS A 125 -12.23 -6.74 -0.74
CA LYS A 125 -11.30 -7.45 -1.63
C LYS A 125 -12.00 -8.10 -2.83
N MET A 126 -13.29 -8.39 -2.70
CA MET A 126 -14.07 -9.01 -3.77
C MET A 126 -14.31 -8.06 -4.95
N CYS A 127 -14.26 -6.75 -4.73
CA CYS A 127 -14.50 -5.76 -5.77
C CYS A 127 -13.58 -5.98 -6.97
N TYR A 128 -12.27 -6.02 -6.73
CA TYR A 128 -11.25 -6.26 -7.76
C TYR A 128 -10.82 -7.74 -7.88
N GLY A 129 -11.51 -8.62 -7.15
CA GLY A 129 -11.13 -10.02 -7.01
C GLY A 129 -10.05 -10.24 -5.96
N PRO A 130 -10.30 -11.11 -4.96
CA PRO A 130 -9.34 -11.36 -3.91
C PRO A 130 -8.11 -12.09 -4.45
N ARG A 131 -6.97 -11.71 -3.94
CA ARG A 131 -5.69 -12.33 -4.21
C ARG A 131 -5.57 -13.64 -3.42
N VAL A 132 -5.22 -14.74 -4.09
CA VAL A 132 -4.84 -15.96 -3.39
C VAL A 132 -3.57 -15.66 -2.58
N PRO A 133 -3.50 -16.01 -1.28
CA PRO A 133 -2.33 -15.71 -0.47
C PRO A 133 -1.06 -16.26 -1.12
N MET A 134 -0.08 -15.38 -1.34
CA MET A 134 1.25 -15.78 -1.80
C MET A 134 2.06 -16.37 -0.64
N THR A 135 1.78 -15.93 0.59
CA THR A 135 2.34 -16.46 1.84
C THR A 135 1.20 -17.09 2.65
N PRO A 136 0.82 -18.37 2.35
CA PRO A 136 -0.41 -18.97 2.87
C PRO A 136 -0.35 -19.28 4.37
N ILE A 137 0.85 -19.51 4.93
CA ILE A 137 1.03 -19.82 6.34
C ILE A 137 1.37 -18.54 7.09
N HIS A 138 0.36 -17.90 7.67
CA HIS A 138 0.50 -16.68 8.45
C HIS A 138 -0.58 -16.56 9.52
N PHE A 139 -0.29 -15.78 10.56
CA PHE A 139 -1.28 -15.45 11.58
C PHE A 139 -2.24 -14.37 11.06
N PRO A 140 -3.57 -14.60 11.08
CA PRO A 140 -4.55 -13.78 10.35
C PRO A 140 -4.70 -12.35 10.87
N LEU A 141 -4.28 -12.05 12.09
CA LEU A 141 -4.42 -10.73 12.70
C LEU A 141 -3.15 -9.87 12.63
N CYS A 142 -2.08 -10.39 12.04
CA CYS A 142 -0.80 -9.69 11.92
C CYS A 142 -0.36 -9.59 10.47
N GLN A 143 0.05 -8.38 10.04
CA GLN A 143 0.52 -8.16 8.66
C GLN A 143 1.92 -8.75 8.45
N ASN A 144 2.89 -8.41 9.30
CA ASN A 144 4.29 -8.81 9.13
C ASN A 144 4.94 -9.35 10.41
N THR A 145 4.92 -8.63 11.53
CA THR A 145 5.53 -9.03 12.79
C THR A 145 4.52 -8.95 13.94
N PHE A 146 4.68 -9.79 14.96
CA PHE A 146 3.92 -9.67 16.19
C PHE A 146 4.37 -8.41 16.95
N PRO A 147 3.43 -7.53 17.38
CA PRO A 147 3.75 -6.17 17.86
C PRO A 147 4.61 -6.12 19.13
N TRP A 148 4.59 -7.17 19.98
CA TRP A 148 5.32 -7.15 21.27
C TRP A 148 6.62 -7.93 21.28
N ILE A 149 6.79 -8.89 20.37
CA ILE A 149 7.97 -9.78 20.37
C ILE A 149 8.83 -9.65 19.12
N ASN A 150 8.43 -8.81 18.17
CA ASN A 150 9.12 -8.52 16.92
C ASN A 150 9.54 -9.77 16.10
N VAL A 151 8.77 -10.86 16.22
CA VAL A 151 8.95 -12.10 15.47
C VAL A 151 8.03 -12.07 14.25
N LYS A 152 8.47 -12.62 13.11
CA LYS A 152 7.64 -12.77 11.91
C LYS A 152 6.35 -13.51 12.24
N SER A 153 5.21 -13.00 11.78
CA SER A 153 3.89 -13.62 11.92
C SER A 153 3.57 -14.60 10.78
N TYR A 154 4.53 -14.90 9.94
CA TYR A 154 4.39 -15.76 8.75
C TYR A 154 5.67 -16.59 8.52
N THR A 155 5.55 -17.65 7.71
CA THR A 155 6.71 -18.42 7.23
C THR A 155 7.04 -18.02 5.80
N ASP A 156 8.35 -17.93 5.48
CA ASP A 156 8.81 -17.57 4.12
C ASP A 156 8.53 -18.69 3.09
N LYS A 157 8.21 -19.91 3.55
CA LYS A 157 7.88 -21.06 2.71
C LYS A 157 6.63 -21.78 3.22
N PRO A 158 5.76 -22.30 2.32
CA PRO A 158 5.80 -22.15 0.86
C PRO A 158 5.44 -20.73 0.42
N GLN A 159 6.07 -20.25 -0.65
CA GLN A 159 5.67 -19.03 -1.34
C GLN A 159 5.01 -19.41 -2.67
N LEU A 160 3.78 -18.96 -2.89
CA LEU A 160 2.99 -19.27 -4.07
C LEU A 160 3.12 -18.15 -5.11
N LYS A 161 2.99 -18.50 -6.38
CA LYS A 161 2.92 -17.52 -7.47
C LYS A 161 1.65 -16.68 -7.35
N TYR A 162 1.76 -15.41 -7.79
CA TYR A 162 0.60 -14.53 -7.85
C TYR A 162 -0.55 -15.15 -8.63
N ARG A 163 -1.74 -15.06 -8.05
CA ARG A 163 -3.01 -15.37 -8.70
C ARG A 163 -4.13 -14.57 -8.06
N ARG A 164 -4.96 -13.98 -8.90
CA ARG A 164 -6.16 -13.25 -8.50
C ARG A 164 -7.41 -14.02 -8.94
N LEU A 165 -8.40 -14.07 -8.07
CA LEU A 165 -9.70 -14.65 -8.36
C LEU A 165 -10.55 -13.62 -9.12
N PRO A 166 -11.58 -14.03 -9.86
CA PRO A 166 -12.50 -13.12 -10.52
C PRO A 166 -13.08 -12.09 -9.55
N GLY A 167 -13.03 -10.83 -9.92
CA GLY A 167 -13.64 -9.70 -9.22
C GLY A 167 -15.01 -9.34 -9.75
N ILE A 168 -15.65 -8.36 -9.11
CA ILE A 168 -16.93 -7.80 -9.53
C ILE A 168 -16.72 -6.80 -10.67
N ARG A 169 -15.64 -6.01 -10.62
CA ARG A 169 -15.24 -5.02 -11.63
C ARG A 169 -13.73 -4.76 -11.60
N ASP A 170 -13.23 -4.10 -12.63
CA ASP A 170 -11.87 -3.63 -12.68
C ASP A 170 -11.68 -2.31 -11.88
N ILE A 171 -10.42 -1.90 -11.70
CA ILE A 171 -10.08 -0.60 -11.11
C ILE A 171 -10.42 0.48 -12.12
N GLU A 172 -11.18 1.47 -11.67
CA GLU A 172 -11.57 2.64 -12.44
C GLU A 172 -10.77 3.88 -12.00
N ARG A 173 -10.76 4.90 -12.86
CA ARG A 173 -10.14 6.18 -12.52
C ARG A 173 -10.84 6.81 -11.32
N ASN A 174 -10.06 7.44 -10.47
CA ASN A 174 -10.44 8.02 -9.19
C ASN A 174 -10.84 7.03 -8.09
N ASP A 175 -10.87 5.71 -8.35
CA ASP A 175 -11.02 4.74 -7.27
C ASP A 175 -9.95 4.93 -6.20
N ILE A 176 -10.36 4.86 -4.94
CA ILE A 176 -9.42 4.75 -3.82
C ILE A 176 -9.04 3.28 -3.68
N VAL A 177 -7.75 3.00 -3.80
CA VAL A 177 -7.21 1.64 -3.85
C VAL A 177 -6.27 1.41 -2.68
N VAL A 178 -6.48 0.30 -1.98
CA VAL A 178 -5.54 -0.23 -0.99
C VAL A 178 -4.62 -1.23 -1.67
N PHE A 179 -3.32 -1.06 -1.49
CA PHE A 179 -2.30 -1.92 -2.11
C PHE A 179 -1.07 -2.06 -1.20
N ASN A 180 -0.29 -3.11 -1.43
CA ASN A 180 0.99 -3.30 -0.75
C ASN A 180 2.05 -2.40 -1.37
N TYR A 181 2.95 -1.86 -0.53
CA TYR A 181 3.97 -0.89 -0.93
C TYR A 181 4.86 -1.43 -2.06
N PRO A 182 4.99 -0.70 -3.21
CA PRO A 182 5.56 -1.26 -4.43
C PRO A 182 7.07 -1.06 -4.61
N THR A 183 7.82 -0.66 -3.59
CA THR A 183 9.24 -0.31 -3.73
C THR A 183 10.20 -1.50 -3.71
N GLY A 184 9.72 -2.69 -4.09
CA GLY A 184 10.53 -3.91 -4.11
C GLY A 184 10.41 -4.71 -2.82
N ASP A 185 11.18 -5.80 -2.77
CA ASP A 185 11.11 -6.83 -1.74
C ASP A 185 12.05 -6.59 -0.55
N THR A 186 12.93 -5.60 -0.67
CA THR A 186 14.02 -5.35 0.27
C THR A 186 13.72 -4.15 1.15
N VAL A 187 13.92 -4.31 2.46
CA VAL A 187 13.69 -3.27 3.47
C VAL A 187 14.89 -3.20 4.42
N ALA A 188 15.41 -2.01 4.66
CA ALA A 188 16.32 -1.73 5.77
C ALA A 188 15.47 -1.56 7.05
N PHE A 189 15.61 -2.47 8.01
CA PHE A 189 14.64 -2.60 9.11
C PHE A 189 14.48 -1.34 9.97
N LYS A 190 15.57 -0.63 10.23
CA LYS A 190 15.55 0.61 11.05
C LYS A 190 15.19 1.86 10.25
N VAL A 191 15.38 1.85 8.92
CA VAL A 191 15.12 3.00 8.04
C VAL A 191 14.22 2.55 6.89
N GLN A 192 12.91 2.63 7.10
CA GLN A 192 11.91 2.18 6.13
C GLN A 192 11.43 3.30 5.20
N ASN A 193 11.71 4.55 5.55
CA ASN A 193 11.46 5.72 4.74
C ASN A 193 12.70 6.63 4.73
N PRO A 194 13.29 6.94 3.56
CA PRO A 194 12.87 6.49 2.22
C PRO A 194 13.02 4.97 2.03
N ASP A 195 12.44 4.44 0.94
CA ASP A 195 12.56 3.02 0.59
C ASP A 195 14.01 2.60 0.35
N TYR A 196 14.28 1.28 0.42
CA TYR A 196 15.63 0.72 0.31
C TYR A 196 16.39 1.16 -0.95
N TYR A 197 15.72 1.25 -2.10
CA TYR A 197 16.37 1.62 -3.36
C TYR A 197 16.72 3.12 -3.39
N THR A 198 15.80 3.96 -2.93
CA THR A 198 16.06 5.39 -2.77
C THR A 198 17.16 5.64 -1.73
N LEU A 199 17.10 4.94 -0.60
CA LEU A 199 18.13 5.01 0.44
C LEU A 199 19.50 4.58 -0.12
N SER A 200 19.55 3.44 -0.85
CA SER A 200 20.78 2.98 -1.50
C SER A 200 21.31 3.99 -2.49
N TYR A 201 20.45 4.60 -3.30
CA TYR A 201 20.88 5.64 -4.23
C TYR A 201 21.49 6.86 -3.51
N VAL A 202 20.86 7.33 -2.43
CA VAL A 202 21.33 8.48 -1.65
C VAL A 202 22.67 8.20 -0.97
N GLU A 203 22.79 7.07 -0.28
CA GLU A 203 24.03 6.69 0.40
C GLU A 203 25.18 6.43 -0.60
N GLY A 204 24.90 5.79 -1.72
CA GLY A 204 25.87 5.60 -2.77
C GLY A 204 26.32 6.90 -3.42
N ARG A 205 25.41 7.85 -3.62
CA ARG A 205 25.75 9.18 -4.14
C ARG A 205 26.66 9.95 -3.19
N LYS A 206 26.39 9.90 -1.88
CA LYS A 206 27.28 10.45 -0.85
C LYS A 206 28.67 9.83 -0.91
N ALA A 207 28.75 8.51 -0.97
CA ALA A 207 30.02 7.77 -1.02
C ALA A 207 30.83 8.07 -2.29
N LEU A 208 30.17 8.25 -3.44
CA LEU A 208 30.84 8.54 -4.71
C LEU A 208 31.16 10.03 -4.91
N ALA A 209 30.73 10.92 -4.03
CA ALA A 209 30.95 12.37 -4.16
C ALA A 209 32.44 12.74 -4.25
N GLY A 210 33.31 12.09 -3.45
CA GLY A 210 34.75 12.26 -3.51
C GLY A 210 35.33 11.83 -4.88
N TYR A 211 34.94 10.66 -5.36
CA TYR A 211 35.33 10.15 -6.67
C TYR A 211 34.94 11.10 -7.82
N VAL A 212 33.72 11.62 -7.79
CA VAL A 212 33.25 12.61 -8.78
C VAL A 212 34.10 13.86 -8.74
N ARG A 213 34.34 14.44 -7.55
CA ARG A 213 35.18 15.65 -7.38
C ARG A 213 36.58 15.43 -7.89
N ASP A 214 37.21 14.29 -7.54
CA ASP A 214 38.58 13.97 -7.94
C ASP A 214 38.69 13.75 -9.46
N SER A 215 37.68 13.19 -10.10
CA SER A 215 37.60 13.04 -11.56
C SER A 215 37.52 14.40 -12.26
N TYR A 216 36.63 15.28 -11.80
CA TYR A 216 36.59 16.65 -12.35
C TYR A 216 37.90 17.38 -12.18
N SER A 217 38.62 17.22 -11.06
CA SER A 217 39.92 17.84 -10.83
C SER A 217 41.01 17.36 -11.79
N ARG A 218 40.87 16.13 -12.34
CA ARG A 218 41.75 15.56 -13.37
C ARG A 218 41.32 15.92 -14.79
N GLY A 219 40.19 16.59 -14.96
CA GLY A 219 39.62 16.90 -16.29
C GLY A 219 38.73 15.79 -16.87
N ASP A 220 38.42 14.76 -16.09
CA ASP A 220 37.53 13.67 -16.50
C ASP A 220 36.06 14.11 -16.29
N TYR A 221 35.25 14.03 -17.34
CA TYR A 221 33.82 14.33 -17.23
C TYR A 221 33.03 13.07 -16.83
N ILE A 222 32.29 13.16 -15.73
CA ILE A 222 31.34 12.14 -15.30
C ILE A 222 29.93 12.71 -15.40
N ASP A 223 29.10 12.08 -16.25
CA ASP A 223 27.67 12.41 -16.29
C ASP A 223 26.95 11.80 -15.07
N ILE A 224 26.82 12.62 -14.01
CA ILE A 224 26.14 12.25 -12.76
C ILE A 224 24.62 12.08 -12.91
N GLY A 225 24.04 12.49 -14.05
CA GLY A 225 22.64 12.28 -14.41
C GLY A 225 22.43 11.01 -15.25
N SER A 226 23.50 10.31 -15.65
CA SER A 226 23.40 9.11 -16.46
C SER A 226 22.83 7.91 -15.69
N TYR A 227 22.19 7.01 -16.42
CA TYR A 227 21.71 5.74 -15.89
C TYR A 227 22.85 4.91 -15.27
N GLU A 228 24.01 4.85 -15.94
CA GLU A 228 25.18 4.11 -15.49
C GLU A 228 25.70 4.62 -14.14
N PHE A 229 25.73 5.94 -13.94
CA PHE A 229 26.10 6.53 -12.65
C PHE A 229 25.06 6.21 -11.57
N GLY A 230 23.78 6.26 -11.90
CA GLY A 230 22.68 5.85 -11.02
C GLY A 230 22.82 4.39 -10.55
N GLN A 231 23.16 3.46 -11.45
CA GLN A 231 23.39 2.05 -11.09
C GLN A 231 24.61 1.88 -10.17
N ARG A 232 25.69 2.64 -10.39
CA ARG A 232 26.86 2.66 -9.48
C ARG A 232 26.49 3.15 -8.09
N CYS A 233 25.66 4.20 -8.00
CA CYS A 233 25.15 4.69 -6.73
C CYS A 233 24.32 3.61 -6.01
N LEU A 234 23.40 2.94 -6.69
CA LEU A 234 22.61 1.85 -6.09
C LEU A 234 23.50 0.72 -5.55
N ALA A 235 24.48 0.28 -6.32
CA ALA A 235 25.38 -0.78 -5.92
C ALA A 235 26.24 -0.38 -4.70
N ALA A 236 26.87 0.79 -4.74
CA ALA A 236 27.70 1.29 -3.64
C ALA A 236 26.89 1.49 -2.34
N GLY A 237 25.70 2.11 -2.43
CA GLY A 237 24.86 2.33 -1.27
C GLY A 237 24.27 1.05 -0.69
N GLY A 238 23.86 0.12 -1.53
CA GLY A 238 23.40 -1.20 -1.09
C GLY A 238 24.45 -1.95 -0.25
N GLU A 239 25.74 -1.85 -0.64
CA GLU A 239 26.86 -2.40 0.14
C GLU A 239 27.07 -1.65 1.46
N ILE A 240 26.91 -0.32 1.47
CA ILE A 240 27.02 0.49 2.70
C ILE A 240 25.93 0.09 3.67
N ILE A 241 24.67 -0.02 3.22
CA ILE A 241 23.54 -0.38 4.08
C ILE A 241 23.77 -1.76 4.70
N LYS A 242 24.18 -2.75 3.91
CA LYS A 242 24.45 -4.11 4.41
C LYS A 242 25.60 -4.18 5.42
N LYS A 243 26.61 -3.33 5.28
CA LYS A 243 27.79 -3.30 6.16
C LYS A 243 27.58 -2.53 7.46
N ASN A 244 26.48 -1.78 7.59
CA ASN A 244 26.22 -0.94 8.76
C ASN A 244 24.83 -1.27 9.39
N PRO A 245 24.61 -2.52 9.87
CA PRO A 245 23.32 -2.92 10.43
C PRO A 245 22.98 -2.19 11.75
N GLU A 246 23.98 -1.62 12.43
CA GLU A 246 23.79 -0.78 13.62
C GLU A 246 23.01 0.51 13.28
N VAL A 247 23.19 1.08 12.08
CA VAL A 247 22.51 2.29 11.59
C VAL A 247 21.22 1.94 10.88
N PHE A 248 21.27 1.03 9.90
CA PHE A 248 20.16 0.74 8.98
C PHE A 248 19.28 -0.44 9.40
N GLY A 249 19.75 -1.24 10.38
CA GLY A 249 19.12 -2.52 10.72
C GLY A 249 19.44 -3.61 9.70
N ASP A 250 18.90 -4.80 9.95
CA ASP A 250 19.02 -5.92 9.02
C ASP A 250 18.31 -5.63 7.70
N VAL A 251 18.90 -6.08 6.61
CA VAL A 251 18.25 -6.05 5.30
C VAL A 251 17.34 -7.25 5.17
N LEU A 252 16.04 -7.01 5.18
CA LEU A 252 15.01 -8.06 5.19
C LEU A 252 14.30 -8.15 3.85
N TYR A 253 13.97 -9.38 3.45
CA TYR A 253 13.05 -9.65 2.36
C TYR A 253 11.63 -9.77 2.90
N ARG A 254 10.68 -9.09 2.24
CA ARG A 254 9.24 -9.19 2.53
C ARG A 254 8.46 -9.59 1.27
N PRO A 255 7.76 -10.74 1.27
CA PRO A 255 6.83 -11.10 0.21
C PRO A 255 5.80 -9.99 -0.02
N VAL A 256 5.29 -9.85 -1.24
CA VAL A 256 4.36 -8.77 -1.63
C VAL A 256 3.18 -8.65 -0.66
N ASP A 257 2.54 -9.76 -0.31
CA ASP A 257 1.37 -9.78 0.57
C ASP A 257 1.70 -9.56 2.07
N ARG A 258 2.99 -9.39 2.41
CA ARG A 258 3.49 -9.07 3.77
C ARG A 258 4.10 -7.68 3.89
N ARG A 259 4.09 -6.87 2.82
CA ARG A 259 4.53 -5.48 2.84
C ARG A 259 3.49 -4.56 3.48
N GLU A 260 3.91 -3.36 3.83
CA GLU A 260 3.01 -2.33 4.36
C GLU A 260 1.88 -2.03 3.38
N ASN A 261 0.70 -1.74 3.91
CA ASN A 261 -0.46 -1.37 3.12
C ASN A 261 -0.52 0.14 2.96
N TYR A 262 -0.65 0.59 1.72
CA TYR A 262 -0.86 1.98 1.34
C TYR A 262 -2.25 2.17 0.74
N VAL A 263 -2.75 3.37 0.83
CA VAL A 263 -4.01 3.77 0.22
C VAL A 263 -3.80 5.04 -0.58
N LYS A 264 -4.18 5.03 -1.87
CA LYS A 264 -4.07 6.15 -2.80
C LYS A 264 -5.21 6.10 -3.82
N ARG A 265 -5.35 7.18 -4.58
CA ARG A 265 -6.31 7.28 -5.67
C ARG A 265 -5.69 6.79 -6.98
N ALA A 266 -6.42 5.96 -7.74
CA ALA A 266 -6.01 5.51 -9.07
C ALA A 266 -6.16 6.65 -10.08
N ILE A 267 -5.04 7.27 -10.46
CA ILE A 267 -5.02 8.42 -11.38
C ILE A 267 -4.72 7.99 -12.81
N GLY A 268 -3.84 7.03 -13.01
CA GLY A 268 -3.52 6.49 -14.33
C GLY A 268 -3.79 4.99 -14.40
N LEU A 269 -4.37 4.55 -15.51
CA LEU A 269 -4.80 3.17 -15.74
C LEU A 269 -3.88 2.47 -16.77
N PRO A 270 -3.88 1.13 -16.83
CA PRO A 270 -3.05 0.39 -17.77
C PRO A 270 -3.25 0.80 -19.23
N GLY A 271 -2.17 1.04 -19.95
CA GLY A 271 -2.18 1.43 -21.38
C GLY A 271 -2.28 2.94 -21.62
N GLU A 272 -2.41 3.74 -20.59
CA GLU A 272 -2.52 5.20 -20.72
C GLU A 272 -1.17 5.91 -20.68
N TYR A 273 -1.13 7.12 -21.22
CA TYR A 273 0.00 8.03 -21.10
C TYR A 273 -0.29 9.10 -20.05
N LEU A 274 0.66 9.31 -19.15
CA LEU A 274 0.55 10.30 -18.06
C LEU A 274 1.70 11.29 -18.10
N LYS A 275 1.39 12.57 -17.92
CA LYS A 275 2.35 13.61 -17.56
C LYS A 275 1.70 14.62 -16.61
N ILE A 276 2.52 15.33 -15.85
CA ILE A 276 2.07 16.42 -14.98
C ILE A 276 2.77 17.69 -15.47
N LYS A 277 2.04 18.77 -15.62
CA LYS A 277 2.58 20.08 -16.02
C LYS A 277 1.91 21.18 -15.19
N ASN A 278 2.72 21.97 -14.47
CA ASN A 278 2.24 22.97 -13.53
C ASN A 278 1.18 22.37 -12.56
N ASP A 279 1.48 21.23 -11.98
CA ASP A 279 0.60 20.42 -11.09
C ASP A 279 -0.66 19.85 -11.75
N VAL A 280 -0.97 20.18 -12.99
CA VAL A 280 -2.12 19.60 -13.71
C VAL A 280 -1.72 18.25 -14.28
N VAL A 281 -2.48 17.22 -13.92
CA VAL A 281 -2.30 15.87 -14.47
C VAL A 281 -2.96 15.79 -15.84
N TYR A 282 -2.23 15.27 -16.81
CA TYR A 282 -2.74 14.99 -18.17
C TYR A 282 -2.73 13.48 -18.40
N ILE A 283 -3.87 12.96 -18.84
CA ILE A 283 -4.03 11.57 -19.26
C ILE A 283 -4.35 11.56 -20.77
N ASN A 284 -3.53 10.84 -21.54
CA ASN A 284 -3.63 10.77 -23.00
C ASN A 284 -3.73 12.17 -23.65
N GLY A 285 -2.97 13.14 -23.10
CA GLY A 285 -2.90 14.53 -23.58
C GLY A 285 -4.07 15.42 -23.15
N ARG A 286 -5.03 14.92 -22.36
CA ARG A 286 -6.16 15.70 -21.84
C ARG A 286 -5.98 15.97 -20.36
N PRO A 287 -6.28 17.19 -19.88
CA PRO A 287 -6.21 17.49 -18.46
C PRO A 287 -7.24 16.64 -17.70
N LEU A 288 -6.81 16.05 -16.59
CA LEU A 288 -7.68 15.31 -15.69
C LEU A 288 -8.51 16.30 -14.86
N GLN A 289 -9.82 16.06 -14.77
CA GLN A 289 -10.65 16.73 -13.77
C GLN A 289 -10.30 16.18 -12.40
N GLU A 290 -9.79 17.05 -11.54
CA GLU A 290 -9.43 16.68 -10.18
C GLU A 290 -10.66 16.52 -9.30
N PRO A 291 -10.68 15.54 -8.37
CA PRO A 291 -11.64 15.48 -7.28
C PRO A 291 -11.63 16.77 -6.45
N GLU A 292 -12.78 17.13 -5.85
CA GLU A 292 -12.93 18.37 -5.08
C GLU A 292 -12.01 18.44 -3.85
N ASN A 293 -11.71 17.27 -3.27
CA ASN A 293 -10.89 17.13 -2.06
C ASN A 293 -9.37 17.21 -2.30
N VAL A 294 -8.92 17.42 -3.55
CA VAL A 294 -7.49 17.59 -3.84
C VAL A 294 -6.95 18.85 -3.18
N GLN A 295 -5.84 18.69 -2.47
CA GLN A 295 -5.16 19.77 -1.74
C GLN A 295 -3.77 20.03 -2.31
N TYR A 296 -3.39 21.32 -2.26
CA TYR A 296 -2.04 21.79 -2.53
C TYR A 296 -1.56 22.68 -1.37
N ALA A 297 -0.26 22.86 -1.24
CA ALA A 297 0.33 23.76 -0.25
C ALA A 297 0.17 25.20 -0.67
N TYR A 298 -0.35 26.04 0.23
CA TYR A 298 -0.52 27.49 0.04
C TYR A 298 0.14 28.29 1.13
N SER A 299 0.62 29.46 0.76
CA SER A 299 1.00 30.54 1.70
C SER A 299 -0.20 31.46 1.89
N ILE A 300 -0.56 31.76 3.13
CA ILE A 300 -1.62 32.71 3.47
C ILE A 300 -0.99 33.94 4.10
N TYR A 301 -1.25 35.11 3.52
CA TYR A 301 -0.75 36.41 3.96
C TYR A 301 -1.89 37.19 4.59
N THR A 302 -1.67 37.81 5.76
CA THR A 302 -2.63 38.68 6.43
C THR A 302 -2.05 40.08 6.66
N ASP A 303 -2.89 41.03 6.99
CA ASP A 303 -2.50 42.43 7.32
C ASP A 303 -1.84 42.55 8.71
N GLY A 304 -1.55 41.46 9.39
CA GLY A 304 -1.08 41.39 10.76
C GLY A 304 -2.11 40.78 11.71
N THR A 305 -3.37 40.65 11.27
CA THR A 305 -4.43 39.97 12.01
C THR A 305 -4.18 38.46 12.01
N ALA A 306 -4.23 37.85 13.19
CA ALA A 306 -4.09 36.40 13.34
C ALA A 306 -5.33 35.67 12.83
N ILE A 307 -5.14 34.53 12.18
CA ILE A 307 -6.21 33.62 11.79
C ILE A 307 -6.74 32.93 13.06
N SER A 308 -8.03 33.09 13.38
CA SER A 308 -8.66 32.47 14.55
C SER A 308 -8.86 30.97 14.36
N ASP A 309 -9.03 30.25 15.48
CA ASP A 309 -9.36 28.80 15.44
C ASP A 309 -10.66 28.55 14.66
N GLU A 310 -11.65 29.43 14.79
CA GLU A 310 -12.92 29.35 14.05
C GLU A 310 -12.71 29.43 12.52
N ASN A 311 -11.82 30.32 12.05
CA ASN A 311 -11.48 30.40 10.62
C ASN A 311 -10.75 29.13 10.11
N TRP A 312 -9.89 28.53 10.93
CA TRP A 312 -9.24 27.27 10.60
C TRP A 312 -10.24 26.12 10.53
N GLU A 313 -11.20 26.07 11.47
CA GLU A 313 -12.24 25.04 11.50
C GLU A 313 -13.19 25.17 10.31
N GLU A 314 -13.63 26.38 9.98
CA GLU A 314 -14.50 26.64 8.83
C GLU A 314 -13.81 26.29 7.49
N ALA A 315 -12.50 26.55 7.38
CA ALA A 315 -11.70 26.09 6.25
C ALA A 315 -11.41 24.58 6.30
N GLU A 316 -11.87 23.90 7.37
CA GLU A 316 -11.60 22.48 7.65
C GLU A 316 -10.09 22.15 7.64
N VAL A 317 -9.23 23.01 8.10
CA VAL A 317 -7.78 22.75 8.24
C VAL A 317 -7.51 22.13 9.60
N SER A 318 -7.00 20.91 9.63
CA SER A 318 -6.66 20.19 10.86
C SER A 318 -5.58 20.91 11.66
N LEU A 319 -5.53 20.71 12.98
CA LEU A 319 -4.52 21.35 13.82
C LEU A 319 -3.10 21.02 13.37
N ALA A 320 -2.84 19.78 12.93
CA ALA A 320 -1.56 19.32 12.42
C ALA A 320 -1.16 19.98 11.10
N ASP A 321 -2.14 20.48 10.33
CA ASP A 321 -1.92 21.09 9.01
C ASP A 321 -1.75 22.61 9.06
N ARG A 322 -2.06 23.25 10.20
CA ARG A 322 -1.88 24.69 10.38
C ARG A 322 -0.40 25.07 10.37
N CYS A 323 -0.07 26.15 9.65
CA CYS A 323 1.23 26.78 9.69
C CYS A 323 1.32 27.79 10.83
N VAL A 324 2.54 28.06 11.30
CA VAL A 324 2.78 29.09 12.31
C VAL A 324 2.82 30.46 11.68
N PRO A 325 2.39 31.54 12.40
CA PRO A 325 2.49 32.91 11.94
C PRO A 325 3.96 33.36 11.96
N VAL A 326 4.42 33.93 10.86
CA VAL A 326 5.75 34.53 10.75
C VAL A 326 5.58 35.99 10.32
N GLU A 327 6.11 36.93 11.13
CA GLU A 327 6.04 38.35 10.84
C GLU A 327 6.95 38.73 9.64
N THR A 328 6.43 39.56 8.78
CA THR A 328 7.11 40.10 7.61
C THR A 328 6.90 41.62 7.54
N ALA A 329 7.64 42.32 6.69
CA ALA A 329 7.46 43.76 6.48
C ALA A 329 6.07 44.17 5.97
N GLY A 330 5.27 43.22 5.43
CA GLY A 330 3.93 43.44 4.88
C GLY A 330 2.79 42.83 5.71
N GLY A 331 3.03 42.38 6.94
CA GLY A 331 2.06 41.69 7.76
C GLY A 331 2.55 40.31 8.23
N VAL A 332 1.66 39.32 8.33
CA VAL A 332 1.99 37.96 8.78
C VAL A 332 1.78 36.97 7.65
N VAL A 333 2.69 36.01 7.53
CA VAL A 333 2.58 34.88 6.57
C VAL A 333 2.48 33.53 7.31
N TYR A 334 1.59 32.67 6.83
CA TYR A 334 1.41 31.29 7.26
C TYR A 334 1.90 30.36 6.14
N ALA A 335 3.18 29.98 6.20
CA ALA A 335 3.84 29.15 5.19
C ALA A 335 4.92 28.22 5.79
N GLN A 336 5.06 28.20 7.12
CA GLN A 336 6.12 27.46 7.80
C GLN A 336 5.60 26.66 8.98
N LYS A 337 6.32 25.58 9.31
CA LYS A 337 6.07 24.71 10.47
C LYS A 337 7.36 24.48 11.24
N TYR A 338 7.25 24.14 12.53
CA TYR A 338 8.38 23.67 13.31
C TYR A 338 8.69 22.21 13.01
N GLY A 339 9.95 21.90 12.71
CA GLY A 339 10.46 20.55 12.65
C GLY A 339 10.63 19.92 14.04
N ALA A 340 10.92 18.62 14.08
CA ALA A 340 11.23 17.91 15.32
C ALA A 340 12.51 18.44 16.03
N ASP A 341 13.37 19.11 15.29
CA ASP A 341 14.56 19.81 15.76
C ASP A 341 14.28 21.23 16.28
N GLY A 342 13.00 21.67 16.25
CA GLY A 342 12.56 23.00 16.65
C GLY A 342 12.84 24.09 15.62
N GLN A 343 13.35 23.77 14.44
CA GLN A 343 13.62 24.75 13.38
C GLN A 343 12.40 24.93 12.48
N LEU A 344 12.21 26.17 11.99
CA LEU A 344 11.17 26.49 11.01
C LEU A 344 11.60 25.98 9.62
N TYR A 345 10.68 25.31 8.94
CA TYR A 345 10.84 24.90 7.55
C TYR A 345 9.61 25.27 6.72
N GLU A 346 9.81 25.51 5.43
CA GLU A 346 8.69 25.76 4.51
C GLU A 346 7.82 24.51 4.37
N ALA A 347 6.51 24.68 4.61
CA ALA A 347 5.54 23.58 4.59
C ALA A 347 4.30 23.92 3.78
N GLY A 348 3.84 25.17 3.85
CA GLY A 348 2.55 25.62 3.35
C GLY A 348 1.35 25.00 4.08
N VAL A 349 0.21 25.63 3.97
CA VAL A 349 -1.07 25.13 4.47
C VAL A 349 -1.71 24.28 3.37
N PRO A 350 -2.04 22.99 3.60
CA PRO A 350 -2.73 22.19 2.60
C PRO A 350 -4.19 22.63 2.48
N LEU A 351 -4.54 23.22 1.33
CA LEU A 351 -5.88 23.74 1.06
C LEU A 351 -6.47 23.09 -0.19
N THR A 352 -7.78 22.83 -0.12
CA THR A 352 -8.60 22.58 -1.30
C THR A 352 -8.87 23.89 -2.03
N LYS A 353 -9.45 23.81 -3.24
CA LYS A 353 -9.92 25.01 -3.95
C LYS A 353 -10.95 25.79 -3.15
N ALA A 354 -11.86 25.09 -2.43
CA ALA A 354 -12.89 25.70 -1.60
C ALA A 354 -12.27 26.37 -0.37
N SER A 355 -11.39 25.69 0.38
CA SER A 355 -10.68 26.27 1.54
C SER A 355 -9.85 27.49 1.14
N ALA A 356 -9.17 27.44 0.01
CA ALA A 356 -8.42 28.60 -0.50
C ALA A 356 -9.32 29.78 -0.89
N ALA A 357 -10.50 29.51 -1.45
CA ALA A 357 -11.49 30.55 -1.75
C ALA A 357 -12.06 31.16 -0.47
N TYR A 358 -12.34 30.35 0.55
CA TYR A 358 -12.76 30.83 1.87
C TYR A 358 -11.75 31.81 2.47
N PHE A 359 -10.47 31.43 2.56
CA PHE A 359 -9.44 32.37 3.09
C PHE A 359 -9.33 33.65 2.29
N ARG A 360 -9.47 33.61 0.95
CA ARG A 360 -9.48 34.83 0.11
C ARG A 360 -10.68 35.76 0.38
N SER A 361 -11.77 35.24 0.92
CA SER A 361 -12.97 36.02 1.26
C SER A 361 -12.84 36.78 2.60
N LEU A 362 -11.87 36.40 3.45
CA LEU A 362 -11.66 37.05 4.75
C LEU A 362 -11.05 38.45 4.59
N PRO A 363 -11.61 39.50 5.22
CA PRO A 363 -11.21 40.88 4.97
C PRO A 363 -9.77 41.23 5.37
N PHE A 364 -9.19 40.48 6.30
CA PHE A 364 -7.83 40.68 6.79
C PHE A 364 -6.78 39.83 6.02
N VAL A 365 -7.23 38.92 5.13
CA VAL A 365 -6.35 38.11 4.29
C VAL A 365 -6.01 38.92 3.04
N THR A 366 -4.74 39.26 2.88
CA THR A 366 -4.25 40.09 1.77
C THR A 366 -3.92 39.27 0.52
N LYS A 367 -3.48 38.01 0.70
CA LYS A 367 -3.09 37.12 -0.39
C LYS A 367 -3.18 35.65 0.02
N VAL A 368 -3.62 34.77 -0.88
CA VAL A 368 -3.50 33.32 -0.76
C VAL A 368 -2.87 32.80 -2.04
N GLU A 369 -1.65 32.30 -1.94
CA GLU A 369 -0.83 31.92 -3.09
C GLU A 369 -0.40 30.45 -2.95
N LYS A 370 -0.54 29.69 -4.05
CA LYS A 370 -0.03 28.34 -4.10
C LYS A 370 1.49 28.37 -4.02
N MET A 371 2.07 27.52 -3.16
CA MET A 371 3.51 27.42 -3.05
C MET A 371 4.11 26.80 -4.31
N PRO A 372 5.15 27.41 -4.91
CA PRO A 372 5.80 26.84 -6.06
C PRO A 372 6.58 25.58 -5.67
N THR A 373 6.52 24.55 -6.47
CA THR A 373 7.47 23.44 -6.37
C THR A 373 8.76 23.84 -7.07
N LEU A 374 9.79 24.15 -6.28
CA LEU A 374 11.08 24.56 -6.82
C LEU A 374 11.92 23.32 -7.17
N TYR A 375 12.50 23.32 -8.37
CA TYR A 375 13.56 22.38 -8.72
C TYR A 375 14.86 22.85 -8.08
N ASP A 376 15.32 22.11 -7.06
CA ASP A 376 16.65 22.32 -6.47
C ASP A 376 17.58 21.19 -6.92
N PRO A 377 18.62 21.48 -7.72
CA PRO A 377 19.58 20.48 -8.15
C PRO A 377 20.39 19.85 -7.00
N ALA A 378 20.53 20.55 -5.86
CA ALA A 378 21.25 20.04 -4.68
C ALA A 378 20.39 19.10 -3.82
N PHE A 379 19.11 19.43 -3.69
CA PHE A 379 18.11 18.67 -2.93
C PHE A 379 17.05 18.09 -3.86
N ARG A 380 17.42 17.65 -5.06
CA ARG A 380 16.51 17.07 -6.06
C ARG A 380 15.31 16.44 -5.39
N ASP A 381 14.11 16.86 -5.76
CA ASP A 381 12.93 16.04 -5.53
C ASP A 381 13.29 14.65 -6.06
N LEU A 382 13.44 13.67 -5.16
CA LEU A 382 13.84 12.30 -5.54
C LEU A 382 12.68 11.61 -6.24
N VAL A 383 12.14 12.29 -7.27
CA VAL A 383 11.04 11.73 -8.08
C VAL A 383 11.51 10.53 -8.89
N TYR A 384 10.58 9.64 -9.13
CA TYR A 384 10.83 8.43 -9.92
C TYR A 384 11.12 8.76 -11.41
N PRO A 385 12.10 8.08 -12.04
CA PRO A 385 13.04 7.14 -11.47
C PRO A 385 14.28 7.84 -10.91
N VAL A 386 14.66 7.51 -9.68
CA VAL A 386 15.80 8.16 -9.00
C VAL A 386 17.15 7.87 -9.67
N THR A 387 17.25 6.80 -10.45
CA THR A 387 18.48 6.34 -11.11
C THR A 387 18.89 7.17 -12.32
N LYS A 388 18.01 8.01 -12.84
CA LYS A 388 18.30 8.90 -13.96
C LYS A 388 17.62 10.25 -13.73
N ASP A 389 18.37 11.32 -13.91
CA ASP A 389 17.83 12.67 -13.86
C ASP A 389 17.23 13.06 -15.22
N TYR A 390 15.92 13.25 -15.22
CA TYR A 390 15.16 13.78 -16.35
C TYR A 390 14.84 15.28 -16.19
N GLY A 391 15.23 15.92 -15.09
CA GLY A 391 14.83 17.27 -14.72
C GLY A 391 13.37 17.36 -14.28
N TRP A 392 12.76 16.25 -13.82
CA TRP A 392 11.37 16.24 -13.38
C TRP A 392 11.23 16.68 -11.93
N THR A 393 10.10 17.31 -11.63
CA THR A 393 9.65 17.63 -10.29
C THR A 393 8.27 16.99 -10.03
N ARG A 394 7.73 17.15 -8.82
CA ARG A 394 6.36 16.73 -8.50
C ARG A 394 5.33 17.45 -9.36
N ALA A 395 5.57 18.74 -9.64
CA ALA A 395 4.68 19.62 -10.38
C ALA A 395 4.85 19.51 -11.91
N ASP A 396 6.08 19.18 -12.37
CA ASP A 396 6.44 19.07 -13.78
C ASP A 396 7.08 17.70 -14.05
N TYR A 397 6.24 16.66 -14.15
CA TYR A 397 6.65 15.27 -14.30
C TYR A 397 6.44 14.79 -15.73
N ALA A 398 7.47 14.17 -16.31
CA ALA A 398 7.46 13.63 -17.67
C ALA A 398 7.16 14.68 -18.78
N THR A 399 7.44 15.96 -18.52
CA THR A 399 7.12 17.08 -19.44
C THR A 399 7.98 17.08 -20.69
N ASN A 400 9.20 16.51 -20.64
CA ASN A 400 10.10 16.34 -21.78
C ASN A 400 9.76 15.13 -22.67
N LEU A 401 8.76 14.35 -22.30
CA LEU A 401 8.20 13.29 -23.13
C LEU A 401 6.95 13.82 -23.85
N GLU A 402 6.88 13.69 -25.16
CA GLU A 402 5.78 14.21 -25.97
C GLU A 402 4.41 13.79 -25.42
N LYS A 403 4.22 12.50 -25.20
CA LYS A 403 2.96 11.94 -24.67
C LYS A 403 2.96 11.76 -23.13
N GLY A 404 4.11 11.91 -22.46
CA GLY A 404 4.32 11.51 -21.07
C GLY A 404 4.82 10.07 -20.94
N ILE A 405 4.83 9.53 -19.71
CA ILE A 405 5.16 8.12 -19.48
C ILE A 405 3.96 7.23 -19.86
N TRP A 406 4.23 6.10 -20.48
CA TRP A 406 3.22 5.08 -20.74
C TRP A 406 3.10 4.17 -19.52
N ILE A 407 1.87 3.92 -19.06
CA ILE A 407 1.57 3.02 -17.94
C ILE A 407 1.45 1.60 -18.49
N PRO A 408 2.31 0.66 -18.07
CA PRO A 408 2.34 -0.66 -18.66
C PRO A 408 1.01 -1.41 -18.53
N LYS A 409 0.66 -2.15 -19.59
CA LYS A 409 -0.54 -2.95 -19.67
C LYS A 409 -0.19 -4.38 -20.06
N LYS A 410 -0.83 -5.31 -19.38
CA LYS A 410 -0.65 -6.74 -19.60
C LYS A 410 -0.87 -7.12 -21.07
N GLY A 411 0.07 -7.91 -21.61
CA GLY A 411 0.04 -8.35 -23.00
C GLY A 411 0.49 -7.31 -24.02
N GLU A 412 0.69 -6.05 -23.63
CA GLU A 412 1.19 -5.01 -24.54
C GLU A 412 2.71 -4.91 -24.51
N THR A 413 3.30 -4.58 -25.67
CA THR A 413 4.74 -4.53 -25.87
C THR A 413 5.21 -3.09 -25.98
N LEU A 414 6.24 -2.75 -25.19
CA LEU A 414 6.91 -1.46 -25.22
C LEU A 414 8.27 -1.59 -25.91
N LYS A 415 8.60 -0.66 -26.79
CA LYS A 415 9.96 -0.50 -27.32
C LYS A 415 10.86 0.13 -26.26
N LEU A 416 11.96 -0.56 -25.92
CA LEU A 416 12.94 -0.13 -24.95
C LEU A 416 14.11 0.60 -25.61
N SER A 417 14.65 1.56 -24.91
CA SER A 417 15.88 2.27 -25.21
C SER A 417 16.59 2.61 -23.90
N LEU A 418 17.87 2.93 -23.94
CA LEU A 418 18.59 3.39 -22.74
C LEU A 418 18.01 4.68 -22.16
N PHE A 419 17.26 5.45 -22.97
CA PHE A 419 16.59 6.65 -22.51
C PHE A 419 15.37 6.32 -21.63
N ASN A 420 14.50 5.37 -22.02
CA ASN A 420 13.28 5.06 -21.28
C ASN A 420 13.42 3.87 -20.32
N LEU A 421 14.51 3.10 -20.42
CA LEU A 421 14.75 1.93 -19.56
C LEU A 421 14.65 2.23 -18.07
N PRO A 422 15.20 3.34 -17.52
CA PRO A 422 15.10 3.65 -16.10
C PRO A 422 13.66 3.75 -15.59
N ILE A 423 12.72 4.16 -16.45
CA ILE A 423 11.28 4.25 -16.11
C ILE A 423 10.65 2.87 -15.96
N TYR A 424 11.12 1.86 -16.71
CA TYR A 424 10.48 0.54 -16.77
C TYR A 424 11.32 -0.57 -16.11
N GLU A 425 12.57 -0.27 -15.75
CA GLU A 425 13.51 -1.25 -15.17
C GLU A 425 12.91 -1.98 -13.97
N ARG A 426 12.33 -1.23 -13.02
CA ARG A 426 11.74 -1.80 -11.81
C ARG A 426 10.58 -2.73 -12.13
N ALA A 427 9.73 -2.38 -13.10
CA ALA A 427 8.63 -3.22 -13.55
C ALA A 427 9.15 -4.55 -14.14
N ILE A 428 10.12 -4.46 -15.02
CA ILE A 428 10.68 -5.65 -15.71
C ILE A 428 11.47 -6.53 -14.74
N LYS A 429 12.36 -5.93 -13.96
CA LYS A 429 13.34 -6.66 -13.13
C LYS A 429 12.74 -7.13 -11.80
N ASN A 430 12.06 -6.23 -11.08
CA ASN A 430 11.64 -6.50 -9.70
C ASN A 430 10.22 -7.04 -9.60
N TYR A 431 9.28 -6.54 -10.41
CA TYR A 431 7.88 -6.98 -10.32
C TYR A 431 7.62 -8.21 -11.18
N GLU A 432 8.24 -8.28 -12.35
CA GLU A 432 8.10 -9.43 -13.25
C GLU A 432 9.31 -10.40 -13.21
N GLU A 433 10.21 -10.21 -12.21
CA GLU A 433 11.30 -11.13 -11.83
C GLU A 433 12.24 -11.53 -13.00
N ASN A 434 12.49 -10.60 -13.95
CA ASN A 434 13.39 -10.87 -15.06
C ASN A 434 14.85 -10.49 -14.72
N ASP A 435 15.80 -11.24 -15.30
CA ASP A 435 17.21 -10.85 -15.32
C ASP A 435 17.43 -9.80 -16.40
N LEU A 436 17.45 -8.52 -15.99
CA LEU A 436 17.68 -7.38 -16.88
C LEU A 436 19.10 -6.85 -16.68
N ARG A 437 19.86 -6.72 -17.76
CA ARG A 437 21.21 -6.18 -17.79
C ARG A 437 21.41 -5.23 -18.97
N VAL A 438 22.31 -4.28 -18.79
CA VAL A 438 22.80 -3.42 -19.87
C VAL A 438 24.30 -3.66 -20.03
N GLU A 439 24.71 -4.12 -21.19
CA GLU A 439 26.09 -4.41 -21.50
C GLU A 439 26.45 -3.77 -22.86
N ASN A 440 27.53 -2.98 -22.90
CA ASN A 440 27.99 -2.26 -24.09
C ASN A 440 26.88 -1.47 -24.82
N GLY A 441 26.01 -0.79 -24.04
CA GLY A 441 24.90 0.00 -24.57
C GLY A 441 23.72 -0.81 -25.12
N LYS A 442 23.69 -2.12 -24.89
CA LYS A 442 22.62 -3.02 -25.33
C LYS A 442 21.87 -3.59 -24.14
N ILE A 443 20.56 -3.74 -24.29
CA ILE A 443 19.66 -4.29 -23.28
C ILE A 443 19.55 -5.80 -23.46
N TYR A 444 19.70 -6.54 -22.35
CA TYR A 444 19.54 -8.00 -22.29
C TYR A 444 18.47 -8.32 -21.24
N ILE A 445 17.49 -9.14 -21.62
CA ILE A 445 16.45 -9.65 -20.71
C ILE A 445 16.51 -11.18 -20.78
N ASN A 446 16.71 -11.83 -19.62
CA ASN A 446 16.86 -13.28 -19.49
C ASN A 446 17.93 -13.85 -20.44
N GLY A 447 19.06 -13.14 -20.56
CA GLY A 447 20.20 -13.51 -21.40
C GLY A 447 20.03 -13.24 -22.90
N LYS A 448 18.87 -12.75 -23.36
CA LYS A 448 18.61 -12.42 -24.77
C LYS A 448 18.68 -10.92 -24.99
N GLN A 449 19.47 -10.48 -26.00
CA GLN A 449 19.47 -9.10 -26.45
C GLN A 449 18.10 -8.75 -27.03
N THR A 450 17.51 -7.63 -26.59
CA THR A 450 16.20 -7.16 -27.03
C THR A 450 16.12 -5.64 -26.96
N ASP A 451 15.25 -5.05 -27.78
CA ASP A 451 14.88 -3.63 -27.75
C ASP A 451 13.39 -3.44 -27.39
N SER A 452 12.75 -4.49 -26.88
CA SER A 452 11.32 -4.46 -26.54
C SER A 452 11.02 -5.43 -25.41
N TYR A 453 9.90 -5.15 -24.69
CA TYR A 453 9.41 -6.01 -23.62
C TYR A 453 7.88 -6.06 -23.62
N THR A 454 7.32 -7.27 -23.45
CA THR A 454 5.88 -7.50 -23.32
C THR A 454 5.54 -7.72 -21.85
N PHE A 455 4.76 -6.81 -21.27
CA PHE A 455 4.41 -6.85 -19.85
C PHE A 455 3.44 -7.99 -19.52
N GLN A 456 3.66 -8.62 -18.36
CA GLN A 456 2.86 -9.76 -17.88
C GLN A 456 1.79 -9.33 -16.86
N LEU A 457 1.88 -8.11 -16.31
CA LEU A 457 0.99 -7.52 -15.33
C LEU A 457 0.40 -6.20 -15.84
N ASP A 458 -0.76 -5.84 -15.31
CA ASP A 458 -1.29 -4.48 -15.41
C ASP A 458 -0.66 -3.58 -14.35
N TYR A 459 -0.47 -2.30 -14.68
CA TYR A 459 0.14 -1.31 -13.81
C TYR A 459 -0.75 -0.09 -13.67
N TYR A 460 -0.64 0.56 -12.51
CA TYR A 460 -1.43 1.74 -12.18
C TYR A 460 -0.52 2.87 -11.70
N TRP A 461 -0.99 4.11 -11.89
CA TRP A 461 -0.36 5.29 -11.32
C TRP A 461 -1.25 5.84 -10.22
N MET A 462 -0.75 5.78 -9.00
CA MET A 462 -1.48 6.08 -7.76
C MET A 462 -1.01 7.41 -7.20
N MET A 463 -1.93 8.33 -6.87
CA MET A 463 -1.59 9.61 -6.24
C MET A 463 -2.48 9.86 -5.01
N GLY A 464 -1.92 10.60 -4.04
CA GLY A 464 -2.70 11.09 -2.90
C GLY A 464 -3.45 12.37 -3.24
N ASP A 465 -4.54 12.64 -2.52
CA ASP A 465 -5.33 13.87 -2.69
C ASP A 465 -4.58 15.08 -2.11
N ASN A 466 -3.81 14.89 -1.03
CA ASN A 466 -2.89 15.90 -0.49
C ASN A 466 -1.59 15.89 -1.30
N ARG A 467 -1.58 16.60 -2.44
CA ARG A 467 -0.57 16.54 -3.49
C ARG A 467 0.85 16.85 -3.00
N ASP A 468 1.00 17.78 -2.09
CA ASP A 468 2.31 18.21 -1.58
C ASP A 468 2.73 17.45 -0.30
N ASN A 469 1.80 16.69 0.31
CA ASN A 469 2.07 15.86 1.47
C ASN A 469 1.68 14.39 1.23
N SER A 470 2.08 13.85 0.07
CA SER A 470 1.82 12.47 -0.30
C SER A 470 3.05 11.81 -0.88
N LEU A 471 3.50 10.74 -0.24
CA LEU A 471 4.41 9.79 -0.84
C LEU A 471 3.59 8.86 -1.73
N ASP A 472 3.76 8.95 -3.06
CA ASP A 472 2.94 8.26 -4.07
C ASP A 472 3.73 7.90 -5.34
N SER A 473 3.05 7.55 -6.45
CA SER A 473 3.71 7.08 -7.67
C SER A 473 4.72 8.07 -8.27
N ARG A 474 4.63 9.35 -7.95
CA ARG A 474 5.67 10.33 -8.34
C ARG A 474 7.04 10.01 -7.73
N TYR A 475 7.08 9.23 -6.65
CA TYR A 475 8.30 8.85 -5.93
C TYR A 475 8.68 7.38 -6.14
N TRP A 476 7.72 6.46 -6.18
CA TRP A 476 8.01 5.03 -6.33
C TRP A 476 7.67 4.44 -7.71
N GLY A 477 7.00 5.20 -8.58
CA GLY A 477 6.61 4.73 -9.91
C GLY A 477 5.32 3.90 -9.92
N PHE A 478 5.26 2.92 -10.78
CA PHE A 478 4.09 2.10 -11.03
C PHE A 478 3.74 1.17 -9.88
N VAL A 479 2.43 0.94 -9.69
CA VAL A 479 1.88 -0.08 -8.79
C VAL A 479 1.36 -1.24 -9.63
N PRO A 480 1.95 -2.44 -9.56
CA PRO A 480 1.48 -3.58 -10.33
C PRO A 480 0.23 -4.23 -9.73
N GLU A 481 -0.56 -4.90 -10.55
CA GLU A 481 -1.84 -5.51 -10.15
C GLU A 481 -1.70 -6.53 -9.00
N ASP A 482 -0.57 -7.23 -8.91
CA ASP A 482 -0.31 -8.21 -7.85
C ASP A 482 -0.14 -7.57 -6.45
N HIS A 483 0.09 -6.26 -6.37
CA HIS A 483 0.13 -5.49 -5.13
C HIS A 483 -1.25 -5.01 -4.67
N VAL A 484 -2.24 -4.97 -5.55
CA VAL A 484 -3.60 -4.47 -5.22
C VAL A 484 -4.28 -5.39 -4.23
N VAL A 485 -4.82 -4.82 -3.15
CA VAL A 485 -5.55 -5.52 -2.08
C VAL A 485 -7.06 -5.40 -2.27
N GLY A 486 -7.57 -4.19 -2.48
CA GLY A 486 -9.00 -3.93 -2.62
C GLY A 486 -9.33 -2.43 -2.58
N THR A 487 -10.61 -2.11 -2.41
CA THR A 487 -11.09 -0.73 -2.29
C THR A 487 -11.84 -0.51 -0.97
N PRO A 488 -11.66 0.62 -0.28
CA PRO A 488 -12.46 0.94 0.89
C PRO A 488 -13.92 1.15 0.49
N MET A 489 -14.84 0.65 1.31
CA MET A 489 -16.28 0.82 1.10
C MET A 489 -16.85 1.88 2.03
N PHE A 490 -16.60 1.74 3.33
CA PHE A 490 -17.14 2.65 4.34
C PHE A 490 -16.21 2.74 5.54
N VAL A 491 -16.39 3.82 6.30
CA VAL A 491 -15.73 4.04 7.59
C VAL A 491 -16.48 3.24 8.66
N ILE A 492 -15.78 2.35 9.37
CA ILE A 492 -16.36 1.59 10.50
C ILE A 492 -16.47 2.48 11.73
N ILE A 493 -15.38 3.19 12.04
CA ILE A 493 -15.24 4.10 13.17
C ILE A 493 -14.17 5.13 12.85
N SER A 494 -14.32 6.35 13.37
CA SER A 494 -13.34 7.42 13.22
C SER A 494 -13.02 8.02 14.57
N ILE A 495 -11.73 8.14 14.89
CA ILE A 495 -11.24 8.67 16.16
C ILE A 495 -10.18 9.73 15.89
N ASP A 496 -10.46 10.96 16.28
CA ASP A 496 -9.51 12.05 16.30
C ASP A 496 -8.46 11.80 17.38
N GLN A 497 -7.19 11.68 16.96
CA GLN A 497 -6.10 11.37 17.88
C GLN A 497 -5.65 12.57 18.70
N ASP A 498 -5.98 13.79 18.25
CA ASP A 498 -5.63 15.06 18.91
C ASP A 498 -6.61 15.41 20.04
N LYS A 499 -7.72 14.67 20.13
CA LYS A 499 -8.75 14.84 21.17
C LYS A 499 -8.77 13.65 22.14
N GLY A 500 -9.24 13.89 23.35
CA GLY A 500 -9.42 12.82 24.35
C GLY A 500 -10.37 11.72 23.83
N PHE A 501 -10.18 10.47 24.30
CA PHE A 501 -10.86 9.27 23.78
C PHE A 501 -12.38 9.46 23.57
N LEU A 502 -13.11 10.04 24.53
CA LEU A 502 -14.56 10.24 24.41
C LEU A 502 -14.94 11.43 23.49
N GLN A 503 -14.09 12.45 23.41
CA GLN A 503 -14.32 13.65 22.58
C GLN A 503 -13.81 13.47 21.15
N GLY A 504 -12.95 12.50 20.93
CA GLY A 504 -12.35 12.22 19.63
C GLY A 504 -13.23 11.41 18.66
N PHE A 505 -14.38 10.87 19.13
CA PHE A 505 -15.27 10.13 18.25
C PHE A 505 -15.96 11.04 17.24
N ARG A 506 -15.73 10.77 15.94
CA ARG A 506 -16.40 11.44 14.82
C ARG A 506 -17.59 10.59 14.39
N TRP A 507 -18.74 10.80 15.06
CA TRP A 507 -19.95 9.99 14.87
C TRP A 507 -20.57 10.14 13.48
N ASP A 508 -20.40 11.31 12.86
CA ASP A 508 -20.85 11.67 11.52
C ASP A 508 -20.14 10.88 10.41
N ARG A 509 -19.01 10.26 10.73
CA ARG A 509 -18.23 9.47 9.77
C ARG A 509 -18.57 7.98 9.79
N ILE A 510 -19.31 7.49 10.77
CA ILE A 510 -19.67 6.07 10.85
C ILE A 510 -20.57 5.70 9.66
N PHE A 511 -20.20 4.66 8.93
CA PHE A 511 -20.80 4.21 7.66
C PHE A 511 -20.75 5.24 6.52
N LYS A 512 -19.97 6.33 6.66
CA LYS A 512 -19.70 7.23 5.54
C LYS A 512 -19.00 6.45 4.41
N ASP A 513 -19.41 6.73 3.18
CA ASP A 513 -18.75 6.18 1.99
C ASP A 513 -17.26 6.57 2.02
N ALA A 514 -16.39 5.59 1.87
CA ALA A 514 -14.95 5.79 1.86
C ALA A 514 -14.36 5.94 0.44
N ASN A 515 -15.21 5.95 -0.59
CA ASN A 515 -14.83 6.14 -1.99
C ASN A 515 -15.89 6.98 -2.75
N PRO A 516 -16.14 8.24 -2.30
CA PRO A 516 -17.29 9.03 -2.71
C PRO A 516 -17.23 9.57 -4.16
N ASP A 517 -16.06 9.63 -4.77
CA ASP A 517 -15.84 10.31 -6.06
C ASP A 517 -15.87 9.30 -7.24
N LYS A 518 -16.89 8.46 -7.28
CA LYS A 518 -17.13 7.54 -8.40
C LYS A 518 -17.88 8.21 -9.52
#